data_2d86e116c4d4704451ba262ed8c371ae
#
_entry.id   2d86e116c4d4704451ba262ed8c371ae
#
_cell.length_a   1.000
_cell.length_b   1.000
_cell.length_c   1.000
_cell.angle_alpha   90.00
_cell.angle_beta   90.00
_cell.angle_gamma   90.00
#
_symmetry.space_group_name_H-M   'P 1'
#
loop_
_entity.id
_entity.type
_entity.pdbx_description
1 polymer ?
#
loop_
_entity_poly.entity_id
_entity_poly.type
_entity_poly.pdbx_seq_one_letter_code
_entity_poly.pdbx_strand_id
1 'polypeptide(L)'
;GGDWQDLGRSLHDGAAATVFLQPLARIDEAAERNWASEWLAAILASEGIAVDPQVKDHLWSALGSLASAPLSERTLTGLVVLLQSQALKQALAPYCVGGPYGQLLDAEYEQLGGSRIQAFETEGLTSTAAAPAVLAYLFHRIESRLDGSPTLIIIDEGWLVLDSPAFARQLREWLKTLRKKNASVIFATQSLADIESSSIAPTIIESCPTRIFLPNDRAVEPQISAIYTRFGLNDRQIEILARATPKRDYY
;
A
#
# COMPACT_ATOMS: atom_id res chain seq x y z
N GLY A 1 -16.59 7.44 -16.79
CA GLY A 1 -16.73 6.73 -15.52
C GLY A 1 -15.38 6.42 -14.92
N GLY A 2 -15.37 6.01 -13.69
CA GLY A 2 -14.21 5.51 -12.97
C GLY A 2 -14.45 4.08 -12.53
N ASP A 3 -13.38 3.39 -12.11
CA ASP A 3 -13.44 2.06 -11.51
C ASP A 3 -13.39 2.21 -9.98
N TRP A 4 -14.32 1.55 -9.30
CA TRP A 4 -14.31 1.41 -7.86
C TRP A 4 -14.12 -0.06 -7.51
N GLN A 5 -13.22 -0.35 -6.58
CA GLN A 5 -12.79 -1.71 -6.26
C GLN A 5 -12.74 -1.88 -4.74
N ASP A 6 -13.52 -2.84 -4.24
CA ASP A 6 -13.60 -3.19 -2.83
C ASP A 6 -12.71 -4.39 -2.54
N LEU A 7 -11.54 -4.12 -1.96
CA LEU A 7 -10.54 -5.14 -1.65
C LEU A 7 -10.93 -5.95 -0.40
N GLY A 8 -11.54 -5.30 0.58
CA GLY A 8 -11.97 -5.96 1.82
C GLY A 8 -13.10 -6.95 1.56
N ARG A 9 -14.10 -6.55 0.77
CA ARG A 9 -15.20 -7.42 0.40
C ARG A 9 -14.74 -8.63 -0.41
N SER A 10 -13.78 -8.46 -1.29
CA SER A 10 -13.22 -9.55 -2.09
C SER A 10 -12.53 -10.63 -1.24
N LEU A 11 -12.11 -10.29 -0.01
CA LEU A 11 -11.56 -11.27 0.94
C LEU A 11 -12.65 -12.04 1.71
N HIS A 12 -13.78 -11.41 1.98
CA HIS A 12 -14.77 -11.95 2.91
C HIS A 12 -15.99 -12.60 2.23
N ASP A 13 -16.32 -12.19 1.02
CA ASP A 13 -17.50 -12.65 0.28
C ASP A 13 -17.10 -13.18 -1.10
N GLY A 14 -16.76 -14.45 -1.13
CA GLY A 14 -16.31 -15.13 -2.35
C GLY A 14 -17.27 -15.07 -3.53
N ALA A 15 -18.57 -14.98 -3.28
CA ALA A 15 -19.58 -14.89 -4.33
C ALA A 15 -19.69 -13.48 -4.93
N ALA A 16 -19.20 -12.46 -4.20
CA ALA A 16 -19.22 -11.05 -4.60
C ALA A 16 -17.83 -10.47 -4.88
N ALA A 17 -16.81 -11.32 -4.97
CA ALA A 17 -15.45 -10.86 -5.29
C ALA A 17 -15.45 -10.20 -6.68
N THR A 18 -15.02 -8.95 -6.70
CA THR A 18 -14.91 -8.13 -7.93
C THR A 18 -13.48 -7.78 -8.26
N VAL A 19 -12.54 -8.07 -7.37
CA VAL A 19 -11.12 -7.79 -7.52
C VAL A 19 -10.33 -9.07 -7.48
N PHE A 20 -9.54 -9.29 -8.52
CA PHE A 20 -8.64 -10.43 -8.66
C PHE A 20 -7.26 -9.91 -9.02
N LEU A 21 -6.27 -10.26 -8.21
CA LEU A 21 -4.90 -9.82 -8.38
C LEU A 21 -4.01 -11.00 -8.80
N GLN A 22 -3.13 -10.74 -9.76
CA GLN A 22 -2.14 -11.70 -10.23
C GLN A 22 -0.72 -11.12 -10.11
N PRO A 23 -0.16 -11.08 -8.88
CA PRO A 23 1.13 -10.42 -8.62
C PRO A 23 2.31 -11.00 -9.41
N LEU A 24 2.23 -12.25 -9.85
CA LEU A 24 3.28 -12.95 -10.59
C LEU A 24 3.06 -12.95 -12.11
N ALA A 25 2.05 -12.21 -12.62
CA ALA A 25 1.71 -12.22 -14.05
C ALA A 25 2.90 -11.90 -14.96
N ARG A 26 3.75 -10.94 -14.57
CA ARG A 26 4.80 -10.36 -15.43
C ARG A 26 6.22 -10.78 -15.02
N ILE A 27 6.40 -11.87 -14.31
CA ILE A 27 7.72 -12.31 -13.83
C ILE A 27 8.68 -12.79 -14.94
N ASP A 28 8.23 -12.89 -16.16
CA ASP A 28 9.08 -13.04 -17.35
C ASP A 28 9.95 -11.77 -17.58
N GLU A 29 9.50 -10.61 -17.17
CA GLU A 29 10.29 -9.39 -17.15
C GLU A 29 11.23 -9.36 -15.93
N ALA A 30 12.51 -9.06 -16.15
CA ALA A 30 13.51 -9.09 -15.06
C ALA A 30 13.21 -8.13 -13.90
N ALA A 31 12.69 -6.93 -14.20
CA ALA A 31 12.33 -5.96 -13.17
C ALA A 31 11.15 -6.44 -12.31
N GLU A 32 10.12 -7.02 -12.94
CA GLU A 32 8.95 -7.56 -12.25
C GLU A 32 9.32 -8.80 -11.41
N ARG A 33 10.23 -9.64 -11.91
CA ARG A 33 10.73 -10.80 -11.15
C ARG A 33 11.55 -10.38 -9.93
N ASN A 34 12.38 -9.34 -10.05
CA ASN A 34 13.10 -8.78 -8.92
C ASN A 34 12.12 -8.25 -7.85
N TRP A 35 11.13 -7.46 -8.29
CA TRP A 35 10.10 -6.96 -7.39
C TRP A 35 9.34 -8.12 -6.71
N ALA A 36 8.90 -9.11 -7.45
CA ALA A 36 8.18 -10.28 -6.92
C ALA A 36 9.01 -11.05 -5.90
N SER A 37 10.32 -11.19 -6.12
CA SER A 37 11.23 -11.84 -5.16
C SER A 37 11.28 -11.08 -3.83
N GLU A 38 11.42 -9.76 -3.85
CA GLU A 38 11.43 -8.95 -2.62
C GLU A 38 10.05 -8.91 -1.95
N TRP A 39 8.97 -8.87 -2.72
CA TRP A 39 7.60 -8.93 -2.21
C TRP A 39 7.30 -10.25 -1.51
N LEU A 40 7.67 -11.38 -2.10
CA LEU A 40 7.54 -12.71 -1.48
C LEU A 40 8.41 -12.84 -0.23
N ALA A 41 9.63 -12.29 -0.26
CA ALA A 41 10.50 -12.26 0.91
C ALA A 41 9.87 -11.49 2.08
N ALA A 42 9.18 -10.38 1.79
CA ALA A 42 8.45 -9.63 2.80
C ALA A 42 7.26 -10.40 3.38
N ILE A 43 6.51 -11.13 2.55
CA ILE A 43 5.43 -12.03 3.01
C ILE A 43 6.02 -13.13 3.92
N LEU A 44 7.08 -13.80 3.48
CA LEU A 44 7.71 -14.85 4.28
C LEU A 44 8.21 -14.34 5.62
N ALA A 45 8.80 -13.14 5.66
CA ALA A 45 9.24 -12.50 6.89
C ALA A 45 8.06 -12.21 7.83
N SER A 46 6.90 -11.76 7.32
CA SER A 46 5.70 -11.54 8.13
C SER A 46 5.10 -12.84 8.67
N GLU A 47 5.32 -13.96 7.98
CA GLU A 47 4.93 -15.31 8.42
C GLU A 47 6.00 -15.98 9.32
N GLY A 48 6.99 -15.21 9.78
CA GLY A 48 8.01 -15.69 10.73
C GLY A 48 9.15 -16.48 10.11
N ILE A 49 9.29 -16.49 8.78
CA ILE A 49 10.42 -17.13 8.11
C ILE A 49 11.63 -16.18 8.08
N ALA A 50 12.77 -16.65 8.55
CA ALA A 50 14.03 -15.93 8.40
C ALA A 50 14.46 -15.93 6.93
N VAL A 51 14.50 -14.74 6.32
CA VAL A 51 14.87 -14.57 4.91
C VAL A 51 16.38 -14.47 4.79
N ASP A 52 17.04 -15.60 4.75
CA ASP A 52 18.47 -15.75 4.51
C ASP A 52 18.79 -15.86 3.00
N PRO A 53 20.08 -15.89 2.62
CA PRO A 53 20.47 -16.05 1.21
C PRO A 53 19.92 -17.31 0.56
N GLN A 54 19.79 -18.43 1.30
CA GLN A 54 19.27 -19.69 0.78
C GLN A 54 17.78 -19.56 0.42
N VAL A 55 16.98 -18.90 1.27
CA VAL A 55 15.57 -18.61 0.97
C VAL A 55 15.44 -17.75 -0.27
N LYS A 56 16.28 -16.72 -0.43
CA LYS A 56 16.30 -15.87 -1.63
C LYS A 56 16.64 -16.64 -2.89
N ASP A 57 17.61 -17.54 -2.84
CA ASP A 57 18.00 -18.39 -3.97
C ASP A 57 16.87 -19.36 -4.36
N HIS A 58 16.18 -19.95 -3.38
CA HIS A 58 15.02 -20.80 -3.63
C HIS A 58 13.87 -20.03 -4.31
N LEU A 59 13.55 -18.83 -3.81
CA LEU A 59 12.54 -17.97 -4.43
C LEU A 59 12.92 -17.58 -5.86
N TRP A 60 14.17 -17.15 -6.06
CA TRP A 60 14.65 -16.75 -7.37
C TRP A 60 14.61 -17.86 -8.40
N SER A 61 15.04 -19.07 -8.01
CA SER A 61 15.00 -20.26 -8.86
C SER A 61 13.57 -20.66 -9.21
N ALA A 62 12.67 -20.66 -8.22
CA ALA A 62 11.26 -21.00 -8.45
C ALA A 62 10.57 -19.96 -9.37
N LEU A 63 10.80 -18.65 -9.13
CA LEU A 63 10.30 -17.57 -9.99
C LEU A 63 10.85 -17.68 -11.42
N GLY A 64 12.13 -18.03 -11.58
CA GLY A 64 12.75 -18.24 -12.88
C GLY A 64 12.10 -19.39 -13.65
N SER A 65 11.78 -20.48 -12.97
CA SER A 65 11.07 -21.61 -13.57
C SER A 65 9.62 -21.25 -13.94
N LEU A 66 8.91 -20.56 -13.03
CA LEU A 66 7.53 -20.13 -13.23
C LEU A 66 7.39 -19.12 -14.37
N ALA A 67 8.40 -18.29 -14.60
CA ALA A 67 8.42 -17.30 -15.69
C ALA A 67 8.25 -17.91 -17.08
N SER A 68 8.60 -19.19 -17.24
CA SER A 68 8.43 -19.95 -18.51
C SER A 68 7.05 -20.57 -18.65
N ALA A 69 6.22 -20.55 -17.61
CA ALA A 69 4.87 -21.09 -17.63
C ALA A 69 3.89 -20.16 -18.36
N PRO A 70 2.74 -20.68 -18.83
CA PRO A 70 1.64 -19.86 -19.33
C PRO A 70 1.21 -18.82 -18.31
N LEU A 71 0.66 -17.69 -18.78
CA LEU A 71 0.26 -16.56 -17.92
C LEU A 71 -0.71 -16.99 -16.82
N SER A 72 -1.69 -17.84 -17.13
CA SER A 72 -2.68 -18.34 -16.17
C SER A 72 -2.09 -19.21 -15.04
N GLU A 73 -0.88 -19.75 -15.24
CA GLU A 73 -0.19 -20.58 -14.24
C GLU A 73 0.78 -19.75 -13.37
N ARG A 74 1.05 -18.49 -13.73
CA ARG A 74 1.93 -17.59 -12.96
C ARG A 74 1.23 -17.04 -11.73
N THR A 75 0.89 -17.95 -10.82
CA THR A 75 0.14 -17.71 -9.60
C THR A 75 0.99 -18.08 -8.37
N LEU A 76 0.55 -17.72 -7.17
CA LEU A 76 1.22 -18.14 -5.93
C LEU A 76 1.13 -19.66 -5.75
N THR A 77 -0.01 -20.26 -6.09
CA THR A 77 -0.17 -21.73 -6.13
C THR A 77 0.84 -22.36 -7.09
N GLY A 78 0.99 -21.83 -8.30
CA GLY A 78 1.99 -22.29 -9.26
C GLY A 78 3.42 -22.18 -8.72
N LEU A 79 3.75 -21.10 -8.03
CA LEU A 79 5.03 -20.92 -7.36
C LEU A 79 5.27 -21.97 -6.27
N VAL A 80 4.28 -22.19 -5.40
CA VAL A 80 4.38 -23.13 -4.27
C VAL A 80 4.64 -24.56 -4.73
N VAL A 81 4.12 -24.95 -5.89
CA VAL A 81 4.41 -26.28 -6.49
C VAL A 81 5.91 -26.42 -6.79
N LEU A 82 6.57 -25.35 -7.24
CA LEU A 82 7.98 -25.36 -7.64
C LEU A 82 8.95 -25.23 -6.45
N LEU A 83 8.49 -24.75 -5.29
CA LEU A 83 9.31 -24.67 -4.09
C LEU A 83 9.62 -26.07 -3.55
N GLN A 84 10.84 -26.30 -3.06
CA GLN A 84 11.24 -27.56 -2.45
C GLN A 84 11.06 -27.55 -0.91
N SER A 85 11.17 -26.37 -0.29
CA SER A 85 11.07 -26.20 1.16
C SER A 85 9.62 -26.26 1.64
N GLN A 86 9.33 -27.22 2.52
CA GLN A 86 8.00 -27.35 3.12
C GLN A 86 7.64 -26.15 4.01
N ALA A 87 8.62 -25.54 4.68
CA ALA A 87 8.39 -24.35 5.48
C ALA A 87 7.92 -23.14 4.63
N LEU A 88 8.54 -22.93 3.47
CA LEU A 88 8.13 -21.88 2.53
C LEU A 88 6.72 -22.14 1.97
N LYS A 89 6.42 -23.40 1.63
CA LYS A 89 5.08 -23.79 1.18
C LYS A 89 4.01 -23.48 2.23
N GLN A 90 4.26 -23.84 3.49
CA GLN A 90 3.34 -23.60 4.59
C GLN A 90 3.14 -22.09 4.84
N ALA A 91 4.20 -21.30 4.81
CA ALA A 91 4.13 -19.87 5.01
C ALA A 91 3.34 -19.15 3.88
N LEU A 92 3.41 -19.63 2.64
CA LEU A 92 2.67 -19.06 1.51
C LEU A 92 1.25 -19.65 1.36
N ALA A 93 0.92 -20.76 2.02
CA ALA A 93 -0.39 -21.42 1.88
C ALA A 93 -1.61 -20.49 2.14
N PRO A 94 -1.58 -19.55 3.11
CA PRO A 94 -2.70 -18.62 3.29
C PRO A 94 -2.99 -17.72 2.07
N TYR A 95 -2.01 -17.51 1.22
CA TYR A 95 -2.08 -16.62 0.05
C TYR A 95 -2.39 -17.37 -1.25
N CYS A 96 -2.43 -18.71 -1.20
CA CYS A 96 -2.71 -19.58 -2.34
C CYS A 96 -4.20 -19.93 -2.45
N VAL A 97 -4.59 -20.55 -3.57
CA VAL A 97 -5.94 -21.09 -3.77
C VAL A 97 -6.35 -21.98 -2.59
N GLY A 98 -7.54 -21.72 -2.04
CA GLY A 98 -8.05 -22.41 -0.84
C GLY A 98 -7.61 -21.78 0.48
N GLY A 99 -6.64 -20.88 0.48
CA GLY A 99 -6.28 -20.07 1.64
C GLY A 99 -7.15 -18.82 1.79
N PRO A 100 -7.16 -18.19 2.96
CA PRO A 100 -8.02 -17.04 3.26
C PRO A 100 -7.79 -15.82 2.35
N TYR A 101 -6.60 -15.68 1.75
CA TYR A 101 -6.23 -14.54 0.91
C TYR A 101 -6.08 -14.91 -0.57
N GLY A 102 -6.14 -16.20 -0.90
CA GLY A 102 -5.88 -16.70 -2.25
C GLY A 102 -6.88 -16.17 -3.27
N GLN A 103 -8.14 -15.98 -2.89
CA GLN A 103 -9.14 -15.44 -3.79
C GLN A 103 -8.77 -14.05 -4.32
N LEU A 104 -8.13 -13.22 -3.50
CA LEU A 104 -7.70 -11.89 -3.90
C LEU A 104 -6.34 -11.91 -4.61
N LEU A 105 -5.39 -12.73 -4.15
CA LEU A 105 -3.96 -12.61 -4.53
C LEU A 105 -3.46 -13.72 -5.47
N ASP A 106 -4.25 -14.76 -5.72
CA ASP A 106 -3.81 -15.95 -6.45
C ASP A 106 -4.68 -16.24 -7.68
N ALA A 107 -5.06 -15.19 -8.39
CA ALA A 107 -5.88 -15.29 -9.58
C ALA A 107 -5.06 -15.67 -10.82
N GLU A 108 -5.73 -16.34 -11.77
CA GLU A 108 -5.18 -16.68 -13.10
C GLU A 108 -5.16 -15.47 -14.06
N TYR A 109 -5.82 -14.38 -13.69
CA TYR A 109 -5.86 -13.13 -14.45
C TYR A 109 -6.05 -11.95 -13.51
N GLU A 110 -5.56 -10.78 -13.91
CA GLU A 110 -5.71 -9.56 -13.14
C GLU A 110 -6.95 -8.76 -13.55
N GLN A 111 -7.69 -8.29 -12.54
CA GLN A 111 -8.86 -7.44 -12.73
C GLN A 111 -8.74 -6.16 -11.90
N LEU A 112 -7.73 -5.38 -12.22
CA LEU A 112 -7.50 -4.05 -11.67
C LEU A 112 -7.91 -2.98 -12.68
N GLY A 113 -9.04 -2.93 -13.24
CA GLY A 113 -9.56 -1.89 -14.13
C GLY A 113 -8.52 -1.04 -14.92
N GLY A 114 -8.92 -0.40 -15.96
CA GLY A 114 -8.07 0.46 -16.79
C GLY A 114 -8.51 1.92 -16.85
N SER A 115 -9.50 2.31 -16.06
CA SER A 115 -10.06 3.67 -16.08
C SER A 115 -9.05 4.71 -15.59
N ARG A 116 -9.22 5.94 -16.09
CA ARG A 116 -8.41 7.09 -15.67
C ARG A 116 -8.62 7.49 -14.21
N ILE A 117 -9.78 7.16 -13.63
CA ILE A 117 -10.08 7.35 -12.21
C ILE A 117 -10.27 5.97 -11.61
N GLN A 118 -9.51 5.66 -10.58
CA GLN A 118 -9.60 4.42 -9.83
C GLN A 118 -9.71 4.73 -8.34
N ALA A 119 -10.61 4.05 -7.65
CA ALA A 119 -10.76 4.12 -6.21
C ALA A 119 -10.66 2.71 -5.63
N PHE A 120 -9.88 2.56 -4.57
CA PHE A 120 -9.67 1.31 -3.86
C PHE A 120 -10.21 1.45 -2.45
N GLU A 121 -11.27 0.69 -2.14
CA GLU A 121 -11.77 0.58 -0.78
C GLU A 121 -10.94 -0.47 -0.03
N THR A 122 -10.39 -0.07 1.10
CA THR A 122 -9.51 -0.91 1.92
C THR A 122 -10.11 -1.29 3.27
N GLU A 123 -11.34 -0.88 3.56
CA GLU A 123 -12.06 -1.31 4.76
C GLU A 123 -12.17 -2.84 4.77
N GLY A 124 -11.93 -3.45 5.92
CA GLY A 124 -11.88 -4.91 6.06
C GLY A 124 -10.56 -5.56 5.58
N LEU A 125 -9.79 -4.94 4.68
CA LEU A 125 -8.45 -5.41 4.32
C LEU A 125 -7.44 -5.06 5.41
N THR A 126 -7.45 -3.81 5.89
CA THR A 126 -6.44 -3.25 6.79
C THR A 126 -6.30 -3.99 8.12
N SER A 127 -7.35 -4.67 8.57
CA SER A 127 -7.35 -5.53 9.76
C SER A 127 -6.78 -6.93 9.54
N THR A 128 -6.40 -7.29 8.32
CA THR A 128 -5.92 -8.64 7.97
C THR A 128 -4.39 -8.71 7.86
N ALA A 129 -3.84 -9.90 8.05
CA ALA A 129 -2.41 -10.14 7.84
C ALA A 129 -1.98 -9.95 6.36
N ALA A 130 -2.91 -10.03 5.41
CA ALA A 130 -2.63 -9.81 3.99
C ALA A 130 -2.48 -8.33 3.61
N ALA A 131 -2.93 -7.38 4.45
CA ALA A 131 -2.91 -5.96 4.11
C ALA A 131 -1.55 -5.46 3.61
N PRO A 132 -0.41 -5.76 4.25
CA PRO A 132 0.88 -5.30 3.76
C PRO A 132 1.21 -5.84 2.36
N ALA A 133 0.88 -7.10 2.08
CA ALA A 133 1.14 -7.74 0.79
C ALA A 133 0.27 -7.13 -0.32
N VAL A 134 -1.02 -6.95 -0.07
CA VAL A 134 -1.98 -6.36 -1.03
C VAL A 134 -1.62 -4.91 -1.31
N LEU A 135 -1.38 -4.11 -0.28
CA LEU A 135 -1.01 -2.70 -0.42
C LEU A 135 0.30 -2.54 -1.18
N ALA A 136 1.33 -3.35 -0.86
CA ALA A 136 2.60 -3.32 -1.59
C ALA A 136 2.40 -3.61 -3.08
N TYR A 137 1.56 -4.58 -3.42
CA TYR A 137 1.21 -4.88 -4.81
C TYR A 137 0.47 -3.72 -5.49
N LEU A 138 -0.55 -3.14 -4.84
CA LEU A 138 -1.27 -2.00 -5.39
C LEU A 138 -0.34 -0.81 -5.67
N PHE A 139 0.58 -0.50 -4.75
CA PHE A 139 1.55 0.57 -4.97
C PHE A 139 2.47 0.29 -6.15
N HIS A 140 2.94 -0.94 -6.27
CA HIS A 140 3.73 -1.36 -7.42
C HIS A 140 2.95 -1.18 -8.72
N ARG A 141 1.67 -1.56 -8.74
CA ARG A 141 0.79 -1.41 -9.92
C ARG A 141 0.49 0.06 -10.25
N ILE A 142 0.24 0.89 -9.24
CA ILE A 142 0.07 2.33 -9.43
C ILE A 142 1.36 2.93 -10.01
N GLU A 143 2.50 2.62 -9.41
CA GLU A 143 3.79 3.14 -9.85
C GLU A 143 4.14 2.72 -11.29
N SER A 144 3.84 1.49 -11.67
CA SER A 144 4.08 0.97 -13.03
C SER A 144 3.23 1.68 -14.11
N ARG A 145 2.16 2.36 -13.71
CA ARG A 145 1.27 3.12 -14.61
C ARG A 145 1.64 4.60 -14.76
N LEU A 146 2.62 5.07 -13.98
CA LEU A 146 3.08 6.45 -14.05
C LEU A 146 3.99 6.64 -15.27
N ASP A 147 3.39 7.02 -16.39
CA ASP A 147 4.02 7.21 -17.70
C ASP A 147 4.49 8.64 -17.98
N GLY A 148 4.39 9.53 -16.97
CA GLY A 148 4.67 10.96 -17.10
C GLY A 148 3.44 11.83 -17.35
N SER A 149 2.27 11.25 -17.56
CA SER A 149 1.00 11.98 -17.59
C SER A 149 0.70 12.54 -16.20
N PRO A 150 0.07 13.74 -16.11
CA PRO A 150 -0.32 14.32 -14.83
C PRO A 150 -1.19 13.35 -14.03
N THR A 151 -0.70 12.94 -12.86
CA THR A 151 -1.38 11.97 -12.01
C THR A 151 -1.55 12.52 -10.61
N LEU A 152 -2.74 12.33 -10.02
CA LEU A 152 -3.05 12.65 -8.64
C LEU A 152 -3.34 11.36 -7.87
N ILE A 153 -2.59 11.13 -6.81
CA ILE A 153 -2.78 10.01 -5.88
C ILE A 153 -3.36 10.59 -4.59
N ILE A 154 -4.53 10.11 -4.19
CA ILE A 154 -5.20 10.53 -2.96
C ILE A 154 -5.14 9.35 -1.98
N ILE A 155 -4.54 9.58 -0.82
CA ILE A 155 -4.48 8.62 0.29
C ILE A 155 -5.33 9.22 1.40
N ASP A 156 -6.54 8.69 1.55
CA ASP A 156 -7.43 9.02 2.66
C ASP A 156 -7.20 8.06 3.82
N GLU A 157 -7.47 8.48 5.04
CA GLU A 157 -7.17 7.74 6.26
C GLU A 157 -5.69 7.29 6.33
N GLY A 158 -4.80 8.20 5.96
CA GLY A 158 -3.38 7.92 5.77
C GLY A 158 -2.65 7.35 6.99
N TRP A 159 -3.21 7.49 8.21
CA TRP A 159 -2.66 6.88 9.41
C TRP A 159 -2.64 5.34 9.33
N LEU A 160 -3.65 4.72 8.71
CA LEU A 160 -3.72 3.26 8.52
C LEU A 160 -2.47 2.68 7.83
N VAL A 161 -1.90 3.48 6.94
CA VAL A 161 -0.73 3.07 6.15
C VAL A 161 0.58 3.42 6.83
N LEU A 162 0.59 4.38 7.76
CA LEU A 162 1.79 4.76 8.52
C LEU A 162 2.18 3.70 9.56
N ASP A 163 1.25 2.91 10.04
CA ASP A 163 1.50 1.82 10.99
C ASP A 163 2.28 0.65 10.37
N SER A 164 2.28 0.52 9.05
CA SER A 164 3.07 -0.49 8.36
C SER A 164 4.46 0.04 7.99
N PRO A 165 5.57 -0.50 8.55
CA PRO A 165 6.93 -0.03 8.23
C PRO A 165 7.29 -0.16 6.76
N ALA A 166 6.78 -1.20 6.08
CA ALA A 166 7.01 -1.40 4.65
C ALA A 166 6.34 -0.30 3.83
N PHE A 167 5.10 0.04 4.19
CA PHE A 167 4.33 1.08 3.53
C PHE A 167 4.90 2.47 3.81
N ALA A 168 5.24 2.78 5.06
CA ALA A 168 5.87 4.04 5.42
C ALA A 168 7.16 4.28 4.60
N ARG A 169 7.94 3.21 4.35
CA ARG A 169 9.12 3.26 3.49
C ARG A 169 8.76 3.58 2.04
N GLN A 170 7.76 2.91 1.48
CA GLN A 170 7.30 3.15 0.11
C GLN A 170 6.76 4.57 -0.06
N LEU A 171 5.94 5.05 0.88
CA LEU A 171 5.44 6.42 0.86
C LEU A 171 6.58 7.45 0.94
N ARG A 172 7.59 7.19 1.77
CA ARG A 172 8.80 8.04 1.83
C ARG A 172 9.50 8.15 0.47
N GLU A 173 9.67 7.03 -0.22
CA GLU A 173 10.29 7.02 -1.54
C GLU A 173 9.41 7.75 -2.57
N TRP A 174 8.11 7.54 -2.51
CA TRP A 174 7.16 8.22 -3.38
C TRP A 174 7.20 9.74 -3.22
N LEU A 175 7.13 10.24 -2.00
CA LEU A 175 7.19 11.68 -1.72
C LEU A 175 8.44 12.33 -2.31
N LYS A 176 9.55 11.59 -2.43
CA LYS A 176 10.81 12.09 -3.03
C LYS A 176 10.85 11.95 -4.55
N THR A 177 10.19 10.97 -5.12
CA THR A 177 10.41 10.55 -6.52
C THR A 177 9.26 10.85 -7.46
N LEU A 178 8.00 10.90 -6.98
CA LEU A 178 6.80 11.05 -7.80
C LEU A 178 6.78 12.35 -8.61
N ARG A 179 7.41 13.43 -8.11
CA ARG A 179 7.55 14.66 -8.88
C ARG A 179 8.23 14.43 -10.23
N LYS A 180 9.20 13.52 -10.31
CA LYS A 180 9.91 13.20 -11.56
C LYS A 180 9.01 12.44 -12.53
N LYS A 181 7.95 11.82 -12.05
CA LYS A 181 6.95 11.09 -12.82
C LYS A 181 5.68 11.93 -13.09
N ASN A 182 5.74 13.25 -12.85
CA ASN A 182 4.60 14.16 -12.97
C ASN A 182 3.39 13.73 -12.13
N ALA A 183 3.64 13.17 -10.96
CA ALA A 183 2.63 12.70 -10.03
C ALA A 183 2.67 13.51 -8.73
N SER A 184 1.49 13.78 -8.16
CA SER A 184 1.28 14.49 -6.90
C SER A 184 0.52 13.60 -5.93
N VAL A 185 0.77 13.78 -4.62
CA VAL A 185 0.07 13.05 -3.56
C VAL A 185 -0.73 14.04 -2.71
N ILE A 186 -1.98 13.72 -2.46
CA ILE A 186 -2.78 14.29 -1.36
C ILE A 186 -2.85 13.22 -0.28
N PHE A 187 -2.36 13.57 0.89
CA PHE A 187 -2.39 12.71 2.06
C PHE A 187 -3.33 13.31 3.09
N ALA A 188 -4.42 12.62 3.43
CA ALA A 188 -5.40 13.05 4.40
C ALA A 188 -5.37 12.16 5.63
N THR A 189 -5.55 12.77 6.81
CA THR A 189 -5.65 12.07 8.09
C THR A 189 -6.51 12.86 9.06
N GLN A 190 -7.14 12.19 9.99
CA GLN A 190 -7.95 12.81 11.05
C GLN A 190 -7.08 13.26 12.23
N SER A 191 -5.87 12.72 12.39
CA SER A 191 -5.00 12.99 13.53
C SER A 191 -3.58 13.35 13.11
N LEU A 192 -3.13 14.54 13.51
CA LEU A 192 -1.73 14.93 13.37
C LEU A 192 -0.79 14.14 14.28
N ALA A 193 -1.31 13.62 15.41
CA ALA A 193 -0.53 12.82 16.34
C ALA A 193 -0.07 11.50 15.70
N ASP A 194 -0.88 10.91 14.81
CA ASP A 194 -0.53 9.68 14.11
C ASP A 194 0.62 9.94 13.12
N ILE A 195 0.59 11.09 12.43
CA ILE A 195 1.74 11.49 11.61
C ILE A 195 2.98 11.69 12.48
N GLU A 196 2.84 12.43 13.60
CA GLU A 196 3.94 12.77 14.49
C GLU A 196 4.65 11.54 15.06
N SER A 197 3.89 10.51 15.41
CA SER A 197 4.43 9.24 15.94
C SER A 197 5.09 8.37 14.86
N SER A 198 4.84 8.66 13.58
CA SER A 198 5.37 7.88 12.45
C SER A 198 6.86 8.14 12.22
N SER A 199 7.58 7.09 11.85
CA SER A 199 9.00 7.16 11.46
C SER A 199 9.26 8.06 10.23
N ILE A 200 8.23 8.39 9.46
CA ILE A 200 8.33 9.25 8.26
C ILE A 200 7.79 10.67 8.47
N ALA A 201 7.42 11.04 9.70
CA ALA A 201 6.94 12.39 10.01
C ALA A 201 7.84 13.51 9.45
N PRO A 202 9.17 13.46 9.61
CA PRO A 202 10.05 14.49 9.04
C PRO A 202 9.92 14.59 7.52
N THR A 203 9.81 13.45 6.84
CA THR A 203 9.68 13.42 5.37
C THR A 203 8.33 14.00 4.92
N ILE A 204 7.22 13.69 5.60
CA ILE A 204 5.90 14.26 5.29
C ILE A 204 5.95 15.77 5.49
N ILE A 205 6.47 16.24 6.62
CA ILE A 205 6.56 17.67 6.93
C ILE A 205 7.43 18.41 5.89
N GLU A 206 8.53 17.81 5.45
CA GLU A 206 9.44 18.42 4.47
C GLU A 206 8.88 18.37 3.04
N SER A 207 8.28 17.25 2.66
CA SER A 207 7.87 16.99 1.27
C SER A 207 6.46 17.49 0.94
N CYS A 208 5.63 17.83 1.96
CA CYS A 208 4.29 18.37 1.78
C CYS A 208 4.28 19.88 2.11
N PRO A 209 4.67 20.75 1.17
CA PRO A 209 4.74 22.19 1.42
C PRO A 209 3.36 22.84 1.55
N THR A 210 2.34 22.27 0.93
CA THR A 210 0.94 22.71 1.09
C THR A 210 0.27 21.86 2.16
N ARG A 211 -0.31 22.54 3.15
CA ARG A 211 -1.01 21.90 4.27
C ARG A 211 -2.35 22.55 4.43
N ILE A 212 -3.39 21.75 4.53
CA ILE A 212 -4.76 22.20 4.74
C ILE A 212 -5.22 21.67 6.09
N PHE A 213 -5.54 22.60 7.00
CA PHE A 213 -6.03 22.26 8.33
C PHE A 213 -7.53 22.52 8.41
N LEU A 214 -8.25 21.56 8.95
CA LEU A 214 -9.67 21.70 9.23
C LEU A 214 -9.88 22.29 10.62
N PRO A 215 -11.04 22.94 10.87
CA PRO A 215 -11.39 23.52 12.16
C PRO A 215 -11.26 22.49 13.29
N ASN A 216 -10.66 22.94 14.39
CA ASN A 216 -10.52 22.15 15.61
C ASN A 216 -10.62 23.09 16.82
N ASP A 217 -11.73 23.07 17.52
CA ASP A 217 -12.00 23.89 18.71
C ASP A 217 -11.03 23.60 19.86
N ARG A 218 -10.41 22.43 19.87
CA ARG A 218 -9.41 22.02 20.84
C ARG A 218 -7.98 22.42 20.46
N ALA A 219 -7.77 23.09 19.32
CA ALA A 219 -6.44 23.41 18.81
C ALA A 219 -5.59 24.23 19.80
N VAL A 220 -6.22 25.03 20.68
CA VAL A 220 -5.56 25.85 21.69
C VAL A 220 -5.17 25.08 22.96
N GLU A 221 -5.61 23.83 23.13
CA GLU A 221 -5.17 23.00 24.27
C GLU A 221 -3.64 22.76 24.17
N PRO A 222 -2.89 22.90 25.28
CA PRO A 222 -1.42 22.90 25.24
C PRO A 222 -0.80 21.71 24.50
N GLN A 223 -1.36 20.52 24.67
CA GLN A 223 -0.85 19.29 24.02
C GLN A 223 -1.10 19.31 22.52
N ILE A 224 -2.28 19.76 22.08
CA ILE A 224 -2.68 19.82 20.66
C ILE A 224 -1.98 20.99 19.98
N SER A 225 -1.89 22.15 20.63
CA SER A 225 -1.17 23.32 20.15
C SER A 225 0.31 23.01 19.88
N ALA A 226 0.96 22.24 20.75
CA ALA A 226 2.34 21.81 20.55
C ALA A 226 2.53 21.02 19.25
N ILE A 227 1.57 20.16 18.87
CA ILE A 227 1.61 19.42 17.62
C ILE A 227 1.47 20.37 16.43
N TYR A 228 0.47 21.27 16.43
CA TYR A 228 0.32 22.27 15.37
C TYR A 228 1.58 23.12 15.18
N THR A 229 2.23 23.50 16.28
CA THR A 229 3.50 24.26 16.22
C THR A 229 4.60 23.47 15.52
N ARG A 230 4.72 22.16 15.74
CA ARG A 230 5.67 21.29 15.01
C ARG A 230 5.35 21.19 13.52
N PHE A 231 4.08 21.30 13.15
CA PHE A 231 3.65 21.41 11.76
C PHE A 231 3.79 22.81 11.18
N GLY A 232 4.38 23.76 11.92
CA GLY A 232 4.78 25.08 11.45
C GLY A 232 3.74 26.18 11.65
N LEU A 233 2.70 25.96 12.45
CA LEU A 233 1.73 26.99 12.79
C LEU A 233 2.23 27.83 13.98
N ASN A 234 1.96 29.13 13.93
CA ASN A 234 2.13 30.02 15.09
C ASN A 234 0.84 30.13 15.91
N ASP A 235 0.92 30.74 17.09
CA ASP A 235 -0.21 30.83 18.02
C ASP A 235 -1.45 31.47 17.41
N ARG A 236 -1.27 32.51 16.57
CA ARG A 236 -2.40 33.19 15.91
C ARG A 236 -3.09 32.28 14.89
N GLN A 237 -2.33 31.46 14.17
CA GLN A 237 -2.87 30.50 13.20
C GLN A 237 -3.64 29.38 13.93
N ILE A 238 -3.14 28.94 15.07
CA ILE A 238 -3.81 27.97 15.95
C ILE A 238 -5.12 28.54 16.50
N GLU A 239 -5.12 29.81 16.90
CA GLU A 239 -6.37 30.50 17.32
C GLU A 239 -7.39 30.57 16.17
N ILE A 240 -6.95 30.81 14.93
CA ILE A 240 -7.84 30.82 13.76
C ILE A 240 -8.51 29.45 13.60
N LEU A 241 -7.74 28.36 13.69
CA LEU A 241 -8.28 27.01 13.60
C LEU A 241 -9.31 26.72 14.70
N ALA A 242 -9.04 27.18 15.93
CA ALA A 242 -9.95 26.98 17.05
C ALA A 242 -11.29 27.72 16.91
N ARG A 243 -11.29 28.85 16.18
CA ARG A 243 -12.48 29.66 15.93
C ARG A 243 -13.18 29.40 14.62
N ALA A 244 -12.55 28.64 13.73
CA ALA A 244 -13.09 28.33 12.41
C ALA A 244 -14.33 27.43 12.52
N THR A 245 -15.25 27.58 11.59
CA THR A 245 -16.53 26.86 11.58
C THR A 245 -16.38 25.55 10.83
N PRO A 246 -16.63 24.37 11.46
CA PRO A 246 -16.60 23.07 10.79
C PRO A 246 -17.50 23.05 9.56
N LYS A 247 -17.05 22.34 8.50
CA LYS A 247 -17.73 22.18 7.21
C LYS A 247 -17.91 23.47 6.39
N ARG A 248 -17.36 24.59 6.85
CA ARG A 248 -17.44 25.88 6.18
C ARG A 248 -16.05 26.48 5.92
N ASP A 249 -15.21 26.47 6.94
CA ASP A 249 -13.90 27.11 6.91
C ASP A 249 -12.79 26.04 6.86
N TYR A 250 -11.65 26.38 6.28
CA TYR A 250 -10.39 25.62 6.29
C TYR A 250 -9.22 26.59 6.21
N TYR A 251 -8.07 26.17 6.69
CA TYR A 251 -6.87 26.99 6.75
C TYR A 251 -5.67 26.33 6.07
#